data_16cb14e1460774d9c3d06e9fdec1dafe
#
_entry.id   16cb14e1460774d9c3d06e9fdec1dafe
#
_cell.length_a   1.000
_cell.length_b   1.000
_cell.length_c   1.000
_cell.angle_alpha   90.00
_cell.angle_beta   90.00
_cell.angle_gamma   90.00
#
_symmetry.space_group_name_H-M   'P 1'
#
loop_
_entity.id
_entity.type
_entity.pdbx_description
1 polymer ?
#
loop_
_entity_poly.entity_id
_entity_poly.type
_entity_poly.pdbx_seq_one_letter_code
_entity_poly.pdbx_strand_id
1 'polypeptide(L)'
;MSMLNKSAIILLALFLGFQMLAGCSQTQLIAHTAKRIAKSESTNTIGKYKVGDPYKIKGIWYYPRVDYRYDKTGIASWYGPGFHGKKTANGEVYDQNALTAAHKTLPMPSMVQVTNLENGRSLRLTINDRGPFAHGRIIDVSRRGAQLLGFFKDGTARVRVQLMETES
;
A
#
# COMPACT_ATOMS: atom_id res chain seq x y z
N MET A 1 7.08 -69.94 33.83
CA MET A 1 6.19 -69.41 32.72
C MET A 1 5.32 -68.33 33.35
N SER A 2 5.63 -67.09 33.01
CA SER A 2 5.02 -65.93 33.62
C SER A 2 3.64 -65.69 33.02
N MET A 3 2.60 -65.62 33.83
CA MET A 3 1.26 -65.23 33.44
C MET A 3 1.28 -63.69 33.21
N LEU A 4 1.37 -63.24 32.02
CA LEU A 4 1.17 -61.82 31.68
C LEU A 4 -0.28 -61.45 31.94
N ASN A 5 -0.47 -60.50 32.85
CA ASN A 5 -1.78 -60.11 33.37
C ASN A 5 -2.60 -59.44 32.21
N LYS A 6 -3.76 -60.03 31.88
CA LYS A 6 -4.67 -59.59 30.86
C LYS A 6 -5.06 -58.09 30.96
N SER A 7 -5.05 -57.59 32.20
CA SER A 7 -5.32 -56.17 32.49
C SER A 7 -4.25 -55.20 31.95
N ALA A 8 -2.97 -55.64 31.90
CA ALA A 8 -1.88 -54.80 31.38
C ALA A 8 -1.94 -54.65 29.85
N ILE A 9 -2.41 -55.68 29.15
CA ILE A 9 -2.56 -55.67 27.67
C ILE A 9 -3.71 -54.72 27.26
N ILE A 10 -4.81 -54.70 28.03
CA ILE A 10 -5.95 -53.82 27.73
C ILE A 10 -5.59 -52.36 28.01
N LEU A 11 -4.81 -52.06 29.07
CA LEU A 11 -4.33 -50.70 29.34
C LEU A 11 -3.34 -50.20 28.26
N LEU A 12 -2.48 -51.08 27.74
CA LEU A 12 -1.53 -50.71 26.69
C LEU A 12 -2.24 -50.46 25.33
N ALA A 13 -3.30 -51.21 25.01
CA ALA A 13 -4.10 -51.03 23.81
C ALA A 13 -4.93 -49.73 23.87
N LEU A 14 -5.43 -49.33 25.01
CA LEU A 14 -6.14 -48.05 25.22
C LEU A 14 -5.22 -46.86 25.14
N PHE A 15 -3.94 -47.00 25.55
CA PHE A 15 -2.96 -45.91 25.45
C PHE A 15 -2.45 -45.68 24.04
N LEU A 16 -2.32 -46.73 23.20
CA LEU A 16 -1.97 -46.60 21.77
C LEU A 16 -3.12 -46.09 20.90
N GLY A 17 -4.37 -46.31 21.29
CA GLY A 17 -5.54 -45.82 20.58
C GLY A 17 -5.79 -44.31 20.73
N PHE A 18 -5.31 -43.70 21.81
CA PHE A 18 -5.54 -42.27 22.06
C PHE A 18 -4.54 -41.35 21.36
N GLN A 19 -3.42 -41.87 20.86
CA GLN A 19 -2.42 -41.05 20.16
C GLN A 19 -2.72 -40.80 18.68
N MET A 20 -3.68 -41.51 18.06
CA MET A 20 -3.99 -41.34 16.63
C MET A 20 -5.03 -40.27 16.33
N LEU A 21 -5.66 -39.63 17.31
CA LEU A 21 -6.71 -38.60 17.10
C LEU A 21 -6.20 -37.17 17.23
N ALA A 22 -4.94 -36.94 17.62
CA ALA A 22 -4.37 -35.60 17.79
C ALA A 22 -3.64 -35.07 16.55
N GLY A 23 -3.50 -35.87 15.48
CA GLY A 23 -2.68 -35.54 14.31
C GLY A 23 -3.36 -34.68 13.23
N CYS A 24 -4.68 -34.58 13.21
CA CYS A 24 -5.39 -33.93 12.08
C CYS A 24 -5.69 -32.45 12.25
N SER A 25 -5.60 -31.89 13.45
CA SER A 25 -5.95 -30.46 13.62
C SER A 25 -4.78 -29.50 13.44
N GLN A 26 -3.54 -29.95 13.68
CA GLN A 26 -2.37 -29.07 13.59
C GLN A 26 -1.90 -28.85 12.15
N THR A 27 -2.03 -29.83 11.27
CA THR A 27 -1.65 -29.69 9.84
C THR A 27 -2.56 -28.73 9.07
N GLN A 28 -3.83 -28.64 9.43
CA GLN A 28 -4.75 -27.69 8.77
C GLN A 28 -4.48 -26.23 9.19
N LEU A 29 -4.10 -25.99 10.44
CA LEU A 29 -3.79 -24.64 10.92
C LEU A 29 -2.53 -24.08 10.24
N ILE A 30 -1.50 -24.89 10.05
CA ILE A 30 -0.26 -24.50 9.37
C ILE A 30 -0.52 -24.22 7.90
N ALA A 31 -1.34 -25.03 7.22
CA ALA A 31 -1.70 -24.80 5.81
C ALA A 31 -2.52 -23.51 5.61
N HIS A 32 -3.44 -23.19 6.52
CA HIS A 32 -4.19 -21.94 6.45
C HIS A 32 -3.34 -20.71 6.75
N THR A 33 -2.38 -20.81 7.65
CA THR A 33 -1.46 -19.72 7.97
C THR A 33 -0.46 -19.48 6.84
N ALA A 34 0.11 -20.55 6.26
CA ALA A 34 0.99 -20.47 5.11
C ALA A 34 0.27 -19.86 3.87
N LYS A 35 -1.00 -20.26 3.64
CA LYS A 35 -1.80 -19.70 2.53
C LYS A 35 -2.17 -18.22 2.75
N ARG A 36 -2.35 -17.79 4.01
CA ARG A 36 -2.57 -16.36 4.33
C ARG A 36 -1.29 -15.54 4.16
N ILE A 37 -0.13 -16.08 4.56
CA ILE A 37 1.17 -15.42 4.39
C ILE A 37 1.50 -15.32 2.89
N ALA A 38 1.37 -16.40 2.13
CA ALA A 38 1.58 -16.39 0.67
C ALA A 38 0.61 -15.45 -0.07
N LYS A 39 -0.63 -15.31 0.41
CA LYS A 39 -1.59 -14.35 -0.15
C LYS A 39 -1.26 -12.90 0.25
N SER A 40 -0.63 -12.68 1.41
CA SER A 40 -0.15 -11.36 1.84
C SER A 40 1.11 -10.93 1.08
N GLU A 41 2.00 -11.86 0.72
CA GLU A 41 3.19 -11.56 -0.09
C GLU A 41 2.87 -11.34 -1.57
N SER A 42 1.74 -11.85 -2.06
CA SER A 42 1.33 -11.73 -3.46
C SER A 42 0.74 -10.37 -3.86
N THR A 43 0.60 -9.41 -2.94
CA THR A 43 -0.05 -8.11 -3.25
C THR A 43 0.89 -6.91 -3.23
N ASN A 44 2.19 -7.11 -3.00
CA ASN A 44 3.16 -6.04 -3.19
C ASN A 44 3.65 -6.03 -4.65
N THR A 45 2.75 -5.76 -5.59
CA THR A 45 3.14 -5.44 -6.97
C THR A 45 3.83 -4.08 -6.90
N ILE A 46 5.16 -4.10 -6.78
CA ILE A 46 5.98 -2.88 -6.94
C ILE A 46 5.66 -2.34 -8.33
N GLY A 47 5.08 -1.16 -8.38
CA GLY A 47 4.68 -0.53 -9.62
C GLY A 47 5.87 -0.36 -10.56
N LYS A 48 5.61 -0.49 -11.85
CA LYS A 48 6.63 -0.37 -12.87
C LYS A 48 7.15 1.06 -12.94
N TYR A 49 8.48 1.26 -12.84
CA TYR A 49 9.06 2.58 -13.07
C TYR A 49 8.72 3.08 -14.47
N LYS A 50 8.23 4.29 -14.57
CA LYS A 50 8.02 4.97 -15.84
C LYS A 50 8.02 6.49 -15.68
N VAL A 51 8.59 7.19 -16.64
CA VAL A 51 8.36 8.62 -16.81
C VAL A 51 6.96 8.83 -17.39
N GLY A 52 6.62 8.04 -18.39
CA GLY A 52 5.35 8.08 -19.14
C GLY A 52 5.43 9.01 -20.36
N ASP A 53 4.62 8.69 -21.36
CA ASP A 53 4.47 9.49 -22.56
C ASP A 53 3.61 10.74 -22.30
N PRO A 54 3.69 11.78 -23.16
CA PRO A 54 2.72 12.87 -23.13
C PRO A 54 1.28 12.34 -23.25
N TYR A 55 0.38 12.90 -22.46
CA TYR A 55 -1.02 12.49 -22.46
C TYR A 55 -1.96 13.68 -22.38
N LYS A 56 -3.21 13.50 -22.86
CA LYS A 56 -4.21 14.56 -22.94
C LYS A 56 -5.44 14.21 -22.10
N ILE A 57 -5.84 15.11 -21.21
CA ILE A 57 -7.07 14.98 -20.40
C ILE A 57 -7.89 16.26 -20.55
N LYS A 58 -9.16 16.13 -20.93
CA LYS A 58 -10.08 17.26 -21.11
C LYS A 58 -9.48 18.40 -21.96
N GLY A 59 -8.78 18.04 -23.04
CA GLY A 59 -8.18 19.01 -23.95
C GLY A 59 -6.81 19.56 -23.54
N ILE A 60 -6.34 19.31 -22.32
CA ILE A 60 -5.07 19.80 -21.78
C ILE A 60 -4.00 18.72 -21.94
N TRP A 61 -2.84 19.08 -22.52
CA TRP A 61 -1.68 18.23 -22.64
C TRP A 61 -0.83 18.28 -21.38
N TYR A 62 -0.35 17.11 -20.95
CA TYR A 62 0.60 16.91 -19.84
C TYR A 62 1.84 16.21 -20.38
N TYR A 63 3.02 16.72 -20.01
CA TYR A 63 4.32 16.24 -20.46
C TYR A 63 5.13 15.70 -19.27
N PRO A 64 5.03 14.39 -18.97
CA PRO A 64 5.84 13.77 -17.92
C PRO A 64 7.32 13.91 -18.22
N ARG A 65 8.09 14.23 -17.18
CA ARG A 65 9.55 14.36 -17.29
C ARG A 65 10.22 14.17 -15.95
N VAL A 66 11.50 13.81 -15.98
CA VAL A 66 12.35 13.85 -14.81
C VAL A 66 12.66 15.31 -14.49
N ASP A 67 12.45 15.71 -13.23
CA ASP A 67 12.77 17.04 -12.74
C ASP A 67 13.35 16.90 -11.33
N TYR A 68 14.65 16.69 -11.24
CA TYR A 68 15.34 16.49 -9.97
C TYR A 68 15.28 17.70 -9.02
N ARG A 69 14.97 18.89 -9.54
CA ARG A 69 14.82 20.12 -8.76
C ARG A 69 13.35 20.51 -8.56
N TYR A 70 12.43 19.54 -8.70
CA TYR A 70 11.02 19.85 -8.52
C TYR A 70 10.75 20.36 -7.11
N ASP A 71 10.34 21.61 -7.01
CA ASP A 71 9.98 22.29 -5.78
C ASP A 71 8.89 23.31 -6.13
N LYS A 72 7.63 23.00 -5.81
CA LYS A 72 6.47 23.80 -6.17
C LYS A 72 5.49 23.92 -5.02
N THR A 73 4.90 25.12 -4.94
CA THR A 73 3.78 25.40 -4.05
C THR A 73 2.48 25.42 -4.81
N GLY A 74 1.42 24.88 -4.22
CA GLY A 74 0.09 24.86 -4.82
C GLY A 74 -0.94 24.21 -3.92
N ILE A 75 -2.12 23.91 -4.45
CA ILE A 75 -3.20 23.28 -3.71
C ILE A 75 -3.07 21.76 -3.81
N ALA A 76 -3.10 21.10 -2.66
CA ALA A 76 -3.31 19.66 -2.53
C ALA A 76 -4.78 19.36 -2.28
N SER A 77 -5.23 18.20 -2.74
CA SER A 77 -6.44 17.56 -2.22
C SER A 77 -6.14 16.07 -1.96
N TRP A 78 -7.16 15.29 -1.68
CA TRP A 78 -7.00 13.86 -1.47
C TRP A 78 -8.02 13.07 -2.29
N TYR A 79 -7.70 11.80 -2.56
CA TYR A 79 -8.58 10.90 -3.30
C TYR A 79 -9.90 10.70 -2.55
N GLY A 80 -11.00 11.02 -3.19
CA GLY A 80 -12.34 10.79 -2.68
C GLY A 80 -12.68 9.31 -2.48
N PRO A 81 -13.86 9.01 -1.94
CA PRO A 81 -14.35 7.64 -1.82
C PRO A 81 -14.47 6.98 -3.20
N GLY A 82 -14.32 5.66 -3.26
CA GLY A 82 -14.52 4.87 -4.48
C GLY A 82 -13.26 4.68 -5.35
N PHE A 83 -12.09 5.15 -4.94
CA PHE A 83 -10.82 4.85 -5.62
C PHE A 83 -10.09 3.65 -5.02
N HIS A 84 -10.34 3.32 -3.76
CA HIS A 84 -9.69 2.18 -3.09
C HIS A 84 -9.90 0.87 -3.87
N GLY A 85 -8.82 0.11 -4.06
CA GLY A 85 -8.82 -1.14 -4.82
C GLY A 85 -8.71 -0.99 -6.34
N LYS A 86 -8.74 0.23 -6.90
CA LYS A 86 -8.55 0.47 -8.33
C LYS A 86 -7.07 0.54 -8.70
N LYS A 87 -6.75 0.23 -9.95
CA LYS A 87 -5.38 0.34 -10.46
C LYS A 87 -4.97 1.81 -10.62
N THR A 88 -3.78 2.11 -10.18
CA THR A 88 -3.09 3.39 -10.39
C THR A 88 -2.39 3.41 -11.76
N ALA A 89 -1.91 4.57 -12.18
CA ALA A 89 -1.25 4.75 -13.47
C ALA A 89 0.07 3.97 -13.62
N ASN A 90 0.76 3.59 -12.54
CA ASN A 90 1.94 2.72 -12.59
C ASN A 90 1.60 1.22 -12.45
N GLY A 91 0.31 0.87 -12.31
CA GLY A 91 -0.18 -0.51 -12.25
C GLY A 91 -0.37 -1.09 -10.85
N GLU A 92 -0.01 -0.37 -9.80
CA GLU A 92 -0.32 -0.74 -8.41
C GLU A 92 -1.82 -0.70 -8.13
N VAL A 93 -2.23 -1.33 -7.03
CA VAL A 93 -3.60 -1.17 -6.50
C VAL A 93 -3.60 -0.03 -5.50
N TYR A 94 -4.46 0.97 -5.72
CA TYR A 94 -4.57 2.10 -4.80
C TYR A 94 -5.10 1.64 -3.43
N ASP A 95 -4.29 1.87 -2.40
CA ASP A 95 -4.70 1.73 -1.00
C ASP A 95 -4.82 3.11 -0.36
N GLN A 96 -6.05 3.44 0.08
CA GLN A 96 -6.32 4.71 0.76
C GLN A 96 -5.56 4.90 2.08
N ASN A 97 -5.03 3.81 2.67
CA ASN A 97 -4.27 3.82 3.91
C ASN A 97 -2.75 3.85 3.69
N ALA A 98 -2.28 3.67 2.47
CA ALA A 98 -0.88 3.80 2.10
C ALA A 98 -0.44 5.27 1.98
N LEU A 99 0.86 5.52 2.07
CA LEU A 99 1.44 6.86 1.93
C LEU A 99 1.80 7.13 0.46
N THR A 100 0.78 7.32 -0.36
CA THR A 100 0.91 7.54 -1.81
C THR A 100 0.22 8.82 -2.27
N ALA A 101 0.55 9.24 -3.48
CA ALA A 101 -0.06 10.41 -4.10
C ALA A 101 -0.07 10.32 -5.63
N ALA A 102 -0.94 11.13 -6.27
CA ALA A 102 -0.93 11.39 -7.71
C ALA A 102 -0.25 12.71 -8.03
N HIS A 103 0.56 12.69 -9.09
CA HIS A 103 1.18 13.88 -9.64
C HIS A 103 1.09 13.87 -11.18
N LYS A 104 0.94 15.08 -11.77
CA LYS A 104 0.71 15.21 -13.21
C LYS A 104 1.88 14.74 -14.06
N THR A 105 3.11 15.03 -13.66
CA THR A 105 4.28 14.94 -14.57
C THR A 105 5.51 14.26 -13.96
N LEU A 106 5.60 14.09 -12.63
CA LEU A 106 6.75 13.41 -12.03
C LEU A 106 6.80 11.94 -12.44
N PRO A 107 7.98 11.31 -12.54
CA PRO A 107 8.11 9.87 -12.75
C PRO A 107 7.39 9.05 -11.67
N MET A 108 7.05 7.82 -11.99
CA MET A 108 6.41 6.87 -11.06
C MET A 108 7.20 5.56 -11.02
N PRO A 109 7.56 5.05 -9.83
CA PRO A 109 7.46 5.73 -8.54
C PRO A 109 8.51 6.81 -8.37
N SER A 110 8.17 7.89 -7.66
CA SER A 110 9.13 8.85 -7.13
C SER A 110 8.72 9.29 -5.72
N MET A 111 9.69 9.60 -4.88
CA MET A 111 9.45 10.04 -3.51
C MET A 111 9.38 11.56 -3.47
N VAL A 112 8.35 12.10 -2.85
CA VAL A 112 8.20 13.53 -2.62
C VAL A 112 8.01 13.83 -1.13
N GLN A 113 8.55 14.95 -0.69
CA GLN A 113 8.15 15.56 0.57
C GLN A 113 7.03 16.55 0.31
N VAL A 114 5.92 16.37 1.01
CA VAL A 114 4.77 17.29 0.98
C VAL A 114 4.69 17.98 2.33
N THR A 115 4.72 19.30 2.31
CA THR A 115 4.58 20.13 3.53
C THR A 115 3.29 20.94 3.44
N ASN A 116 2.40 20.77 4.40
CA ASN A 116 1.24 21.63 4.56
C ASN A 116 1.69 22.99 5.14
N LEU A 117 1.51 24.05 4.37
CA LEU A 117 1.99 25.38 4.71
C LEU A 117 1.12 26.12 5.76
N GLU A 118 -0.04 25.57 6.07
CA GLU A 118 -0.97 26.13 7.05
C GLU A 118 -0.64 25.68 8.48
N ASN A 119 -0.06 24.48 8.63
CA ASN A 119 0.22 23.91 9.94
C ASN A 119 1.66 23.35 10.10
N GLY A 120 2.49 23.44 9.06
CA GLY A 120 3.90 23.00 9.07
C GLY A 120 4.12 21.48 9.04
N ARG A 121 3.08 20.64 9.00
CA ARG A 121 3.23 19.19 8.94
C ARG A 121 3.81 18.78 7.61
N SER A 122 4.80 17.89 7.65
CA SER A 122 5.45 17.32 6.46
C SER A 122 5.34 15.81 6.44
N LEU A 123 5.23 15.23 5.25
CA LEU A 123 5.11 13.81 5.04
C LEU A 123 5.82 13.40 3.74
N ARG A 124 6.51 12.27 3.77
CA ARG A 124 7.05 11.62 2.57
C ARG A 124 6.00 10.75 1.94
N LEU A 125 5.77 10.91 0.64
CA LEU A 125 4.77 10.18 -0.13
C LEU A 125 5.37 9.64 -1.42
N THR A 126 4.94 8.45 -1.82
CA THR A 126 5.31 7.87 -3.11
C THR A 126 4.31 8.31 -4.18
N ILE A 127 4.80 8.93 -5.25
CA ILE A 127 4.01 9.18 -6.44
C ILE A 127 3.87 7.87 -7.22
N ASN A 128 2.66 7.36 -7.32
CA ASN A 128 2.36 6.14 -8.06
C ASN A 128 1.17 6.27 -9.02
N ASP A 129 0.60 7.50 -9.13
CA ASP A 129 -0.56 7.73 -9.98
C ASP A 129 -0.49 9.08 -10.72
N ARG A 130 -1.37 9.28 -11.71
CA ARG A 130 -1.54 10.51 -12.50
C ARG A 130 -2.74 11.32 -12.03
N GLY A 131 -2.57 12.60 -11.96
CA GLY A 131 -3.51 13.62 -11.50
C GLY A 131 -2.81 14.64 -10.60
N PRO A 132 -3.56 15.57 -9.98
CA PRO A 132 -4.98 15.87 -10.17
C PRO A 132 -5.27 16.55 -11.51
N PHE A 133 -6.46 16.31 -12.04
CA PHE A 133 -6.92 16.98 -13.29
C PHE A 133 -7.91 18.12 -13.02
N ALA A 134 -8.18 18.44 -11.77
CA ALA A 134 -8.89 19.64 -11.39
C ALA A 134 -7.98 20.87 -11.47
N HIS A 135 -8.57 22.00 -11.85
CA HIS A 135 -7.84 23.26 -12.00
C HIS A 135 -7.23 23.72 -10.67
N GLY A 136 -6.03 24.29 -10.71
CA GLY A 136 -5.33 24.86 -9.55
C GLY A 136 -4.67 23.86 -8.62
N ARG A 137 -5.01 22.56 -8.67
CA ARG A 137 -4.38 21.53 -7.82
C ARG A 137 -3.08 21.01 -8.44
N ILE A 138 -2.11 20.69 -7.59
CA ILE A 138 -0.80 20.16 -8.00
C ILE A 138 -0.56 18.71 -7.57
N ILE A 139 -1.22 18.25 -6.51
CA ILE A 139 -1.07 16.90 -5.96
C ILE A 139 -2.37 16.43 -5.32
N ASP A 140 -2.71 15.15 -5.48
CA ASP A 140 -3.76 14.48 -4.71
C ASP A 140 -3.11 13.38 -3.86
N VAL A 141 -3.20 13.52 -2.53
CA VAL A 141 -2.62 12.55 -1.60
C VAL A 141 -3.63 11.45 -1.25
N SER A 142 -3.16 10.34 -0.70
CA SER A 142 -4.05 9.32 -0.15
C SER A 142 -4.88 9.86 1.03
N ARG A 143 -5.98 9.18 1.37
CA ARG A 143 -6.78 9.52 2.56
C ARG A 143 -5.90 9.59 3.82
N ARG A 144 -5.02 8.60 4.01
CA ARG A 144 -4.09 8.56 5.14
C ARG A 144 -3.11 9.73 5.11
N GLY A 145 -2.59 10.07 3.93
CA GLY A 145 -1.73 11.25 3.73
C GLY A 145 -2.41 12.54 4.19
N ALA A 146 -3.67 12.77 3.77
CA ALA A 146 -4.43 13.95 4.17
C ALA A 146 -4.69 14.02 5.69
N GLN A 147 -4.97 12.88 6.32
CA GLN A 147 -5.12 12.80 7.78
C GLN A 147 -3.84 13.22 8.52
N LEU A 148 -2.69 12.69 8.10
CA LEU A 148 -1.39 12.99 8.72
C LEU A 148 -0.94 14.42 8.47
N LEU A 149 -1.18 14.94 7.26
CA LEU A 149 -0.90 16.33 6.89
C LEU A 149 -1.91 17.32 7.53
N GLY A 150 -3.00 16.82 8.12
CA GLY A 150 -3.94 17.60 8.91
C GLY A 150 -4.98 18.38 8.12
N PHE A 151 -5.24 18.03 6.84
CA PHE A 151 -6.27 18.71 6.03
C PHE A 151 -7.40 17.79 5.52
N PHE A 152 -7.51 16.59 6.09
CA PHE A 152 -8.54 15.63 5.66
C PHE A 152 -9.97 16.18 5.76
N LYS A 153 -10.29 16.91 6.82
CA LYS A 153 -11.62 17.50 7.04
C LYS A 153 -11.87 18.69 6.12
N ASP A 154 -10.85 19.49 5.85
CA ASP A 154 -10.93 20.70 5.02
C ASP A 154 -10.96 20.35 3.51
N GLY A 155 -10.59 19.11 3.16
CA GLY A 155 -10.60 18.60 1.79
C GLY A 155 -9.42 19.06 0.94
N THR A 156 -8.89 20.25 1.19
CA THR A 156 -7.75 20.85 0.48
C THR A 156 -6.83 21.59 1.45
N ALA A 157 -5.57 21.79 1.05
CA ALA A 157 -4.62 22.65 1.75
C ALA A 157 -3.61 23.25 0.78
N ARG A 158 -3.02 24.36 1.18
CA ARG A 158 -1.85 24.91 0.49
C ARG A 158 -0.60 24.16 0.92
N VAL A 159 0.11 23.55 -0.05
CA VAL A 159 1.27 22.72 0.24
C VAL A 159 2.49 23.14 -0.59
N ARG A 160 3.67 22.78 -0.11
CA ARG A 160 4.91 22.70 -0.89
C ARG A 160 5.21 21.24 -1.20
N VAL A 161 5.54 20.94 -2.44
CA VAL A 161 5.90 19.59 -2.91
C VAL A 161 7.33 19.64 -3.44
N GLN A 162 8.20 18.83 -2.86
CA GLN A 162 9.62 18.73 -3.23
C GLN A 162 9.94 17.29 -3.60
N LEU A 163 10.58 17.09 -4.78
CA LEU A 163 11.14 15.79 -5.12
C LEU A 163 12.30 15.50 -4.17
N MET A 164 12.32 14.28 -3.63
CA MET A 164 13.44 13.80 -2.83
C MET A 164 14.42 13.05 -3.72
N GLU A 165 15.71 13.32 -3.56
CA GLU A 165 16.74 12.49 -4.18
C GLU A 165 16.64 11.08 -3.57
N THR A 166 16.65 10.06 -4.41
CA THR A 166 16.89 8.68 -3.95
C THR A 166 18.37 8.61 -3.55
N GLU A 167 18.63 8.39 -2.26
CA GLU A 167 19.96 8.00 -1.83
C GLU A 167 20.36 6.74 -2.61
N SER A 168 21.37 6.88 -3.45
CA SER A 168 21.96 5.80 -4.28
C SER A 168 22.91 4.95 -3.46
#